data_2e62f339a5be1094d5ab57d431628e09
#
_entry.id   2e62f339a5be1094d5ab57d431628e09
#
_cell.length_a   1.000
_cell.length_b   1.000
_cell.length_c   1.000
_cell.angle_alpha   90.00
_cell.angle_beta   90.00
_cell.angle_gamma   90.00
#
_symmetry.space_group_name_H-M   'P 1'
#
loop_
_entity.id
_entity.type
_entity.pdbx_description
1 polymer ?
#
loop_
_entity_poly.entity_id
_entity_poly.type
_entity_poly.pdbx_seq_one_letter_code
_entity_poly.pdbx_strand_id
1 'polypeptide(L)'
;MKPVFMTYTKKDLINLAVCMVLSVLVIPTFITTEYWYTSILIPWLCLALATIGQQVVMGYTGQLALGAAGFMAAGAFAMFNLILRVPDLGFVGSLIVSGLIAAAFGILFGLPSLKVRGIYLMVATLASQFFIIWMIDKFGWFKNYDSSGIITAQDIVILGKPFTTPLAMYLVCLAVTTVLTLLAMNMARGSTGRNWMAVRDMDICLLYTSPSPRDLP
;
A
#
# COMPACT_ATOMS: atom_id res chain seq x y z
N MET A 1 -10.12 -27.57 9.06
CA MET A 1 -9.51 -26.26 8.67
C MET A 1 -10.30 -25.17 9.33
N LYS A 2 -9.75 -24.44 10.33
CA LYS A 2 -10.41 -23.28 10.92
C LYS A 2 -10.36 -22.14 9.90
N PRO A 3 -11.44 -21.36 9.73
CA PRO A 3 -11.48 -20.27 8.78
C PRO A 3 -10.36 -19.26 9.10
N VAL A 4 -9.63 -18.84 8.07
CA VAL A 4 -8.45 -17.97 8.11
C VAL A 4 -8.77 -16.54 8.62
N PHE A 5 -10.02 -16.23 8.85
CA PHE A 5 -10.57 -14.90 9.07
C PHE A 5 -10.77 -14.55 10.54
N MET A 6 -9.99 -14.74 11.47
CA MET A 6 -10.07 -14.10 12.80
C MET A 6 -9.11 -14.75 13.80
N THR A 7 -7.88 -14.33 13.80
CA THR A 7 -7.01 -14.58 14.93
C THR A 7 -6.50 -13.25 15.50
N TYR A 8 -7.45 -12.32 15.73
CA TYR A 8 -7.11 -11.12 16.49
C TYR A 8 -7.00 -11.49 17.98
N THR A 9 -5.85 -11.24 18.57
CA THR A 9 -5.74 -11.25 20.02
C THR A 9 -6.55 -10.04 20.51
N LYS A 10 -7.38 -10.21 21.56
CA LYS A 10 -8.19 -9.10 22.14
C LYS A 10 -7.36 -7.84 22.39
N LYS A 11 -6.09 -8.00 22.80
CA LYS A 11 -5.15 -6.90 23.03
C LYS A 11 -4.83 -6.09 21.77
N ASP A 12 -4.69 -6.73 20.62
CA ASP A 12 -4.35 -6.04 19.37
C ASP A 12 -5.54 -5.23 18.85
N LEU A 13 -6.74 -5.79 18.96
CA LEU A 13 -7.96 -5.09 18.61
C LEU A 13 -8.19 -3.88 19.53
N ILE A 14 -7.92 -4.05 20.83
CA ILE A 14 -8.01 -2.96 21.81
C ILE A 14 -6.99 -1.88 21.49
N ASN A 15 -5.71 -2.22 21.23
CA ASN A 15 -4.69 -1.24 20.88
C ASN A 15 -5.04 -0.48 19.59
N LEU A 16 -5.54 -1.17 18.58
CA LEU A 16 -5.96 -0.54 17.34
C LEU A 16 -7.17 0.36 17.57
N ALA A 17 -8.14 -0.09 18.34
CA ALA A 17 -9.32 0.71 18.71
C ALA A 17 -8.91 1.96 19.52
N VAL A 18 -7.98 1.83 20.46
CA VAL A 18 -7.45 2.96 21.23
C VAL A 18 -6.72 3.95 20.33
N CYS A 19 -5.86 3.50 19.42
CA CYS A 19 -5.21 4.37 18.45
C CYS A 19 -6.22 5.08 17.53
N MET A 20 -7.26 4.39 17.11
CA MET A 20 -8.34 4.97 16.29
C MET A 20 -9.13 6.03 17.06
N VAL A 21 -9.55 5.72 18.28
CA VAL A 21 -10.28 6.66 19.14
C VAL A 21 -9.42 7.89 19.44
N LEU A 22 -8.14 7.72 19.73
CA LEU A 22 -7.20 8.82 19.93
C LEU A 22 -7.08 9.68 18.67
N SER A 23 -6.91 9.08 17.50
CA SER A 23 -6.76 9.83 16.24
C SER A 23 -8.06 10.54 15.82
N VAL A 24 -9.22 9.97 16.10
CA VAL A 24 -10.52 10.59 15.75
C VAL A 24 -10.96 11.66 16.76
N LEU A 25 -10.68 11.48 18.06
CA LEU A 25 -11.15 12.38 19.12
C LEU A 25 -10.11 13.42 19.49
N VAL A 26 -8.86 13.03 19.71
CA VAL A 26 -7.83 13.93 20.25
C VAL A 26 -7.34 14.90 19.19
N ILE A 27 -7.08 14.43 17.99
CA ILE A 27 -6.53 15.28 16.93
C ILE A 27 -7.48 16.41 16.54
N PRO A 28 -8.79 16.20 16.25
CA PRO A 28 -9.68 17.30 15.90
C PRO A 28 -9.93 18.28 17.04
N THR A 29 -9.83 17.86 18.31
CA THR A 29 -10.08 18.74 19.46
C THR A 29 -8.90 19.69 19.74
N PHE A 30 -7.66 19.23 19.49
CA PHE A 30 -6.46 20.01 19.73
C PHE A 30 -5.96 20.80 18.51
N ILE A 31 -6.33 20.36 17.31
CA ILE A 31 -5.83 20.91 16.06
C ILE A 31 -6.98 21.56 15.29
N THR A 32 -7.08 22.88 15.36
CA THR A 32 -8.10 23.67 14.66
C THR A 32 -7.62 24.24 13.32
N THR A 33 -6.30 24.20 13.05
CA THR A 33 -5.71 24.82 11.86
C THR A 33 -5.69 23.83 10.68
N GLU A 34 -6.22 24.22 9.53
CA GLU A 34 -6.27 23.43 8.30
C GLU A 34 -4.89 22.94 7.81
N TYR A 35 -3.85 23.72 8.09
CA TYR A 35 -2.48 23.41 7.75
C TYR A 35 -2.02 22.05 8.32
N TRP A 36 -2.36 21.73 9.56
CA TRP A 36 -1.96 20.48 10.19
C TRP A 36 -2.57 19.26 9.52
N TYR A 37 -3.82 19.36 9.07
CA TYR A 37 -4.49 18.25 8.38
C TYR A 37 -3.86 17.98 7.02
N THR A 38 -3.68 19.01 6.20
CA THR A 38 -3.23 18.87 4.82
C THR A 38 -1.73 18.61 4.70
N SER A 39 -0.90 19.29 5.51
CA SER A 39 0.55 19.24 5.35
C SER A 39 1.25 18.21 6.23
N ILE A 40 0.63 17.75 7.31
CA ILE A 40 1.28 16.85 8.27
C ILE A 40 0.53 15.53 8.40
N LEU A 41 -0.76 15.55 8.77
CA LEU A 41 -1.50 14.36 9.13
C LEU A 41 -1.80 13.44 7.93
N ILE A 42 -2.26 13.99 6.81
CA ILE A 42 -2.55 13.20 5.61
C ILE A 42 -1.28 12.57 5.03
N PRO A 43 -0.17 13.31 4.79
CA PRO A 43 1.08 12.70 4.34
C PRO A 43 1.63 11.67 5.32
N TRP A 44 1.49 11.91 6.63
CA TRP A 44 1.92 10.95 7.65
C TRP A 44 1.15 9.62 7.56
N LEU A 45 -0.17 9.65 7.37
CA LEU A 45 -0.98 8.45 7.18
C LEU A 45 -0.60 7.70 5.89
N CYS A 46 -0.32 8.41 4.80
CA CYS A 46 0.14 7.80 3.56
C CYS A 46 1.49 7.10 3.73
N LEU A 47 2.45 7.73 4.43
CA LEU A 47 3.74 7.15 4.72
C LEU A 47 3.63 5.97 5.69
N ALA A 48 2.75 6.06 6.69
CA ALA A 48 2.48 4.95 7.62
C ALA A 48 1.97 3.71 6.85
N LEU A 49 1.04 3.89 5.90
CA LEU A 49 0.55 2.80 5.07
C LEU A 49 1.65 2.19 4.20
N ALA A 50 2.51 3.02 3.60
CA ALA A 50 3.66 2.55 2.83
C ALA A 50 4.63 1.74 3.71
N THR A 51 4.87 2.20 4.94
CA THR A 51 5.73 1.51 5.91
C THR A 51 5.16 0.15 6.31
N ILE A 52 3.84 0.03 6.47
CA ILE A 52 3.19 -1.26 6.73
C ILE A 52 3.40 -2.22 5.56
N GLY A 53 3.23 -1.75 4.31
CA GLY A 53 3.52 -2.55 3.12
C GLY A 53 4.98 -3.00 3.05
N GLN A 54 5.90 -2.09 3.33
CA GLN A 54 7.33 -2.38 3.37
C GLN A 54 7.69 -3.37 4.49
N GLN A 55 7.05 -3.28 5.65
CA GLN A 55 7.24 -4.21 6.77
C GLN A 55 6.81 -5.63 6.40
N VAL A 56 5.77 -5.80 5.58
CA VAL A 56 5.37 -7.14 5.10
C VAL A 56 6.49 -7.74 4.25
N VAL A 57 7.08 -6.98 3.35
CA VAL A 57 8.14 -7.46 2.47
C VAL A 57 9.45 -7.67 3.24
N MET A 58 9.94 -6.66 3.96
CA MET A 58 11.24 -6.75 4.66
C MET A 58 11.16 -7.58 5.94
N GLY A 59 10.09 -7.40 6.73
CA GLY A 59 9.97 -8.02 8.04
C GLY A 59 9.60 -9.50 7.96
N TYR A 60 8.61 -9.85 7.16
CA TYR A 60 8.10 -11.23 7.08
C TYR A 60 8.83 -12.10 6.06
N THR A 61 9.19 -11.57 4.89
CA THR A 61 9.91 -12.38 3.87
C THR A 61 11.43 -12.24 3.95
N GLY A 62 11.96 -11.28 4.71
CA GLY A 62 13.39 -11.04 4.85
C GLY A 62 14.05 -10.48 3.58
N GLN A 63 13.26 -10.04 2.61
CA GLN A 63 13.76 -9.49 1.35
C GLN A 63 13.94 -7.98 1.46
N LEU A 64 15.15 -7.51 1.19
CA LEU A 64 15.45 -6.09 1.16
C LEU A 64 15.00 -5.49 -0.17
N ALA A 65 13.87 -4.77 -0.16
CA ALA A 65 13.32 -4.10 -1.33
C ALA A 65 13.26 -2.58 -1.10
N LEU A 66 13.84 -1.79 -2.01
CA LEU A 66 13.90 -0.33 -1.92
C LEU A 66 12.98 0.38 -2.94
N GLY A 67 12.16 -0.38 -3.65
CA GLY A 67 11.30 0.12 -4.74
C GLY A 67 9.94 0.69 -4.34
N ALA A 68 9.63 0.83 -3.06
CA ALA A 68 8.29 1.19 -2.59
C ALA A 68 7.77 2.52 -3.14
N ALA A 69 8.62 3.53 -3.26
CA ALA A 69 8.22 4.85 -3.76
C ALA A 69 7.76 4.83 -5.23
N GLY A 70 8.37 3.99 -6.08
CA GLY A 70 7.93 3.82 -7.47
C GLY A 70 6.50 3.23 -7.57
N PHE A 71 6.20 2.23 -6.76
CA PHE A 71 4.86 1.64 -6.72
C PHE A 71 3.81 2.58 -6.13
N MET A 72 4.17 3.38 -5.12
CA MET A 72 3.32 4.46 -4.62
C MET A 72 3.01 5.49 -5.70
N ALA A 73 4.02 5.93 -6.45
CA ALA A 73 3.85 6.84 -7.56
C ALA A 73 2.94 6.24 -8.64
N ALA A 74 3.15 4.98 -9.05
CA ALA A 74 2.30 4.31 -10.02
C ALA A 74 0.82 4.26 -9.57
N GLY A 75 0.56 3.95 -8.31
CA GLY A 75 -0.79 3.95 -7.74
C GLY A 75 -1.43 5.34 -7.69
N ALA A 76 -0.68 6.35 -7.29
CA ALA A 76 -1.15 7.74 -7.21
C ALA A 76 -1.52 8.30 -8.60
N PHE A 77 -0.64 8.12 -9.59
CA PHE A 77 -0.90 8.55 -10.97
C PHE A 77 -2.02 7.76 -11.63
N ALA A 78 -2.15 6.45 -11.33
CA ALA A 78 -3.27 5.65 -11.79
C ALA A 78 -4.60 6.18 -11.22
N MET A 79 -4.66 6.47 -9.93
CA MET A 79 -5.85 7.03 -9.29
C MET A 79 -6.22 8.40 -9.87
N PHE A 80 -5.23 9.30 -10.05
CA PHE A 80 -5.45 10.60 -10.68
C PHE A 80 -6.07 10.47 -12.07
N ASN A 81 -5.51 9.61 -12.92
CA ASN A 81 -6.03 9.40 -14.27
C ASN A 81 -7.43 8.76 -14.29
N LEU A 82 -7.73 7.88 -13.33
CA LEU A 82 -9.06 7.27 -13.21
C LEU A 82 -10.12 8.30 -12.82
N ILE A 83 -9.84 9.13 -11.82
CA ILE A 83 -10.76 10.20 -11.39
C ILE A 83 -11.00 11.21 -12.51
N LEU A 84 -9.96 11.57 -13.27
CA LEU A 84 -10.06 12.54 -14.35
C LEU A 84 -10.82 12.02 -15.56
N ARG A 85 -10.65 10.74 -15.95
CA ARG A 85 -11.13 10.18 -17.22
C ARG A 85 -12.35 9.29 -17.08
N VAL A 86 -12.58 8.71 -15.90
CA VAL A 86 -13.69 7.79 -15.62
C VAL A 86 -14.41 8.22 -14.34
N PRO A 87 -15.06 9.39 -14.33
CA PRO A 87 -15.72 9.91 -13.14
C PRO A 87 -16.86 9.01 -12.65
N ASP A 88 -17.45 8.20 -13.54
CA ASP A 88 -18.53 7.26 -13.21
C ASP A 88 -18.12 6.16 -12.23
N LEU A 89 -16.83 5.85 -12.12
CA LEU A 89 -16.31 4.84 -11.20
C LEU A 89 -16.43 5.26 -9.73
N GLY A 90 -16.55 6.55 -9.47
CA GLY A 90 -16.54 7.12 -8.13
C GLY A 90 -15.18 6.94 -7.41
N PHE A 91 -15.03 7.56 -6.25
CA PHE A 91 -13.77 7.54 -5.48
C PHE A 91 -13.35 6.12 -5.06
N VAL A 92 -14.29 5.33 -4.52
CA VAL A 92 -13.99 3.98 -4.01
C VAL A 92 -13.60 3.03 -5.14
N GLY A 93 -14.30 3.10 -6.28
CA GLY A 93 -13.95 2.30 -7.46
C GLY A 93 -12.57 2.64 -8.00
N SER A 94 -12.27 3.94 -8.11
CA SER A 94 -10.94 4.42 -8.54
C SER A 94 -9.83 3.98 -7.58
N LEU A 95 -10.09 3.96 -6.28
CA LEU A 95 -9.14 3.47 -5.27
C LEU A 95 -8.81 1.98 -5.46
N ILE A 96 -9.83 1.14 -5.68
CA ILE A 96 -9.62 -0.31 -5.88
C ILE A 96 -8.87 -0.56 -7.19
N VAL A 97 -9.28 0.08 -8.28
CA VAL A 97 -8.65 -0.11 -9.59
C VAL A 97 -7.21 0.40 -9.61
N SER A 98 -6.92 1.56 -9.00
CA SER A 98 -5.56 2.08 -8.87
C SER A 98 -4.65 1.15 -8.04
N GLY A 99 -5.21 0.55 -6.98
CA GLY A 99 -4.52 -0.47 -6.20
C GLY A 99 -4.19 -1.72 -7.02
N LEU A 100 -5.11 -2.19 -7.87
CA LEU A 100 -4.87 -3.31 -8.78
C LEU A 100 -3.81 -2.97 -9.85
N ILE A 101 -3.82 -1.75 -10.38
CA ILE A 101 -2.79 -1.28 -11.31
C ILE A 101 -1.41 -1.26 -10.62
N ALA A 102 -1.32 -0.71 -9.41
CA ALA A 102 -0.08 -0.72 -8.64
C ALA A 102 0.41 -2.14 -8.34
N ALA A 103 -0.51 -3.07 -8.02
CA ALA A 103 -0.20 -4.49 -7.84
C ALA A 103 0.30 -5.14 -9.13
N ALA A 104 -0.29 -4.82 -10.28
CA ALA A 104 0.17 -5.30 -11.58
C ALA A 104 1.61 -4.85 -11.90
N PHE A 105 1.93 -3.58 -11.62
CA PHE A 105 3.31 -3.08 -11.70
C PHE A 105 4.23 -3.83 -10.72
N GLY A 106 3.76 -4.08 -9.49
CA GLY A 106 4.49 -4.89 -8.50
C GLY A 106 4.82 -6.29 -9.02
N ILE A 107 3.88 -6.96 -9.66
CA ILE A 107 4.09 -8.28 -10.27
C ILE A 107 5.08 -8.18 -11.44
N LEU A 108 4.87 -7.22 -12.35
CA LEU A 108 5.71 -7.04 -13.54
C LEU A 108 7.19 -6.86 -13.20
N PHE A 109 7.50 -6.02 -12.21
CA PHE A 109 8.87 -5.77 -11.77
C PHE A 109 9.35 -6.75 -10.70
N GLY A 110 8.43 -7.35 -9.95
CA GLY A 110 8.73 -8.38 -8.96
C GLY A 110 9.16 -9.71 -9.58
N LEU A 111 8.53 -10.16 -10.67
CA LEU A 111 8.87 -11.43 -11.32
C LEU A 111 10.36 -11.53 -11.75
N PRO A 112 10.95 -10.54 -12.43
CA PRO A 112 12.38 -10.59 -12.74
C PRO A 112 13.26 -10.59 -11.49
N SER A 113 12.85 -9.89 -10.44
CA SER A 113 13.61 -9.76 -9.19
C SER A 113 13.66 -11.06 -8.39
N LEU A 114 12.71 -12.00 -8.58
CA LEU A 114 12.73 -13.31 -7.92
C LEU A 114 13.95 -14.18 -8.27
N LYS A 115 14.59 -13.92 -9.41
CA LYS A 115 15.81 -14.64 -9.83
C LYS A 115 17.08 -14.13 -9.13
N VAL A 116 16.98 -13.00 -8.44
CA VAL A 116 18.11 -12.27 -7.86
C VAL A 116 18.00 -12.30 -6.34
N ARG A 117 19.08 -12.59 -5.63
CA ARG A 117 19.08 -12.71 -4.16
C ARG A 117 19.99 -11.67 -3.50
N GLY A 118 19.69 -11.35 -2.25
CA GLY A 118 20.51 -10.48 -1.42
C GLY A 118 20.61 -9.04 -1.93
N ILE A 119 21.83 -8.49 -1.97
CA ILE A 119 22.10 -7.08 -2.32
C ILE A 119 21.66 -6.75 -3.76
N TYR A 120 21.77 -7.69 -4.67
CA TYR A 120 21.34 -7.49 -6.06
C TYR A 120 19.83 -7.25 -6.18
N LEU A 121 19.03 -7.82 -5.28
CA LEU A 121 17.59 -7.57 -5.23
C LEU A 121 17.30 -6.11 -4.86
N MET A 122 18.05 -5.53 -3.92
CA MET A 122 17.92 -4.10 -3.57
C MET A 122 18.19 -3.20 -4.78
N VAL A 123 19.26 -3.47 -5.52
CA VAL A 123 19.62 -2.70 -6.71
C VAL A 123 18.56 -2.85 -7.80
N ALA A 124 18.05 -4.06 -8.02
CA ALA A 124 17.01 -4.31 -9.01
C ALA A 124 15.69 -3.59 -8.67
N THR A 125 15.27 -3.57 -7.41
CA THR A 125 14.06 -2.86 -6.98
C THR A 125 14.24 -1.34 -7.03
N LEU A 126 15.44 -0.84 -6.73
CA LEU A 126 15.78 0.58 -6.90
C LEU A 126 15.76 0.99 -8.38
N ALA A 127 16.33 0.18 -9.26
CA ALA A 127 16.28 0.42 -10.70
C ALA A 127 14.84 0.43 -11.23
N SER A 128 13.99 -0.48 -10.75
CA SER A 128 12.55 -0.51 -11.08
C SER A 128 11.84 0.79 -10.65
N GLN A 129 12.17 1.32 -9.47
CA GLN A 129 11.62 2.60 -9.01
C GLN A 129 11.99 3.75 -9.94
N PHE A 130 13.26 3.89 -10.29
CA PHE A 130 13.70 4.93 -11.23
C PHE A 130 13.06 4.78 -12.60
N PHE A 131 12.93 3.55 -13.08
CA PHE A 131 12.27 3.29 -14.35
C PHE A 131 10.79 3.70 -14.33
N ILE A 132 10.04 3.38 -13.28
CA ILE A 132 8.63 3.77 -13.13
C ILE A 132 8.50 5.30 -13.12
N ILE A 133 9.33 6.00 -12.34
CA ILE A 133 9.31 7.47 -12.26
C ILE A 133 9.66 8.07 -13.63
N TRP A 134 10.70 7.58 -14.28
CA TRP A 134 11.09 8.02 -15.62
C TRP A 134 9.96 7.79 -16.64
N MET A 135 9.30 6.65 -16.60
CA MET A 135 8.17 6.34 -17.48
C MET A 135 7.02 7.32 -17.27
N ILE A 136 6.65 7.63 -16.04
CA ILE A 136 5.61 8.60 -15.70
C ILE A 136 6.00 10.00 -16.20
N ASP A 137 7.26 10.39 -16.05
CA ASP A 137 7.75 11.70 -16.49
C ASP A 137 7.81 11.82 -18.02
N LYS A 138 8.22 10.76 -18.70
CA LYS A 138 8.36 10.74 -20.15
C LYS A 138 7.04 10.79 -20.89
N PHE A 139 6.05 10.10 -20.39
CA PHE A 139 4.73 10.04 -21.04
C PHE A 139 3.81 11.11 -20.45
N GLY A 140 3.64 12.25 -21.14
CA GLY A 140 2.75 13.36 -20.73
C GLY A 140 1.30 12.96 -20.49
N TRP A 141 0.89 11.78 -21.00
CA TRP A 141 -0.44 11.24 -20.78
C TRP A 141 -0.75 10.99 -19.28
N PHE A 142 0.24 10.57 -18.49
CA PHE A 142 0.06 10.36 -17.05
C PHE A 142 -0.12 11.65 -16.28
N LYS A 143 0.49 12.74 -16.75
CA LYS A 143 0.42 14.09 -16.15
C LYS A 143 -0.61 15.01 -16.80
N ASN A 144 -1.50 14.46 -17.63
CA ASN A 144 -2.51 15.22 -18.40
C ASN A 144 -1.89 16.37 -19.20
N TYR A 145 -0.68 16.17 -19.75
CA TYR A 145 0.11 17.14 -20.53
C TYR A 145 0.40 18.46 -19.80
N ASP A 146 0.32 18.49 -18.48
CA ASP A 146 0.69 19.67 -17.69
C ASP A 146 2.21 19.87 -17.69
N SER A 147 2.65 21.03 -18.17
CA SER A 147 4.06 21.38 -18.26
C SER A 147 4.69 21.73 -16.92
N SER A 148 3.89 22.08 -15.91
CA SER A 148 4.36 22.44 -14.58
C SER A 148 4.82 21.21 -13.75
N GLY A 149 4.41 20.01 -14.15
CA GLY A 149 4.68 18.78 -13.42
C GLY A 149 3.94 18.67 -12.07
N ILE A 150 3.14 19.67 -11.71
CA ILE A 150 2.33 19.69 -10.50
C ILE A 150 0.93 19.20 -10.88
N ILE A 151 0.52 18.10 -10.28
CA ILE A 151 -0.83 17.57 -10.44
C ILE A 151 -1.67 18.04 -9.28
N THR A 152 -2.69 18.86 -9.59
CA THR A 152 -3.71 19.21 -8.60
C THR A 152 -4.83 18.19 -8.67
N ALA A 153 -5.08 17.50 -7.57
CA ALA A 153 -6.21 16.58 -7.48
C ALA A 153 -7.51 17.39 -7.56
N GLN A 154 -8.46 16.87 -8.35
CA GLN A 154 -9.82 17.43 -8.38
C GLN A 154 -10.53 17.15 -7.04
N ASP A 155 -11.56 17.93 -6.75
CA ASP A 155 -12.37 17.75 -5.56
C ASP A 155 -12.92 16.31 -5.49
N ILE A 156 -12.67 15.67 -4.37
CA ILE A 156 -13.10 14.28 -4.15
C ILE A 156 -14.60 14.29 -3.88
N VAL A 157 -15.37 13.71 -4.80
CA VAL A 157 -16.80 13.51 -4.64
C VAL A 157 -17.06 12.08 -4.19
N ILE A 158 -17.54 11.90 -2.95
CA ILE A 158 -17.94 10.59 -2.42
C ILE A 158 -19.45 10.60 -2.23
N LEU A 159 -20.16 9.66 -2.89
CA LEU A 159 -21.63 9.54 -2.83
C LEU A 159 -22.38 10.85 -3.15
N GLY A 160 -21.89 11.64 -4.11
CA GLY A 160 -22.53 12.88 -4.54
C GLY A 160 -22.31 14.09 -3.63
N LYS A 161 -21.49 13.96 -2.58
CA LYS A 161 -21.11 15.09 -1.73
C LYS A 161 -19.65 15.46 -1.98
N PRO A 162 -19.31 16.73 -2.27
CA PRO A 162 -17.92 17.16 -2.37
C PRO A 162 -17.29 17.20 -0.97
N PHE A 163 -16.21 16.44 -0.81
CA PHE A 163 -15.42 16.43 0.42
C PHE A 163 -14.30 17.47 0.32
N THR A 164 -14.66 18.74 0.42
CA THR A 164 -13.70 19.85 0.35
C THR A 164 -13.07 20.18 1.71
N THR A 165 -13.66 19.69 2.80
CA THR A 165 -13.17 19.98 4.15
C THR A 165 -11.93 19.15 4.47
N PRO A 166 -10.79 19.75 4.88
CA PRO A 166 -9.56 19.03 5.20
C PRO A 166 -9.75 17.93 6.25
N LEU A 167 -10.63 18.16 7.22
CA LEU A 167 -10.99 17.18 8.24
C LEU A 167 -11.69 15.94 7.63
N ALA A 168 -12.57 16.14 6.65
CA ALA A 168 -13.24 15.03 5.98
C ALA A 168 -12.25 14.18 5.17
N MET A 169 -11.31 14.81 4.46
CA MET A 169 -10.22 14.12 3.78
C MET A 169 -9.36 13.30 4.75
N TYR A 170 -9.00 13.88 5.87
CA TYR A 170 -8.26 13.17 6.92
C TYR A 170 -9.00 11.94 7.43
N LEU A 171 -10.31 12.04 7.70
CA LEU A 171 -11.12 10.91 8.16
C LEU A 171 -11.20 9.79 7.11
N VAL A 172 -11.32 10.12 5.84
CA VAL A 172 -11.30 9.13 4.74
C VAL A 172 -9.95 8.43 4.69
N CYS A 173 -8.84 9.17 4.72
CA CYS A 173 -7.49 8.59 4.73
C CYS A 173 -7.28 7.69 5.95
N LEU A 174 -7.76 8.11 7.13
CA LEU A 174 -7.70 7.34 8.36
C LEU A 174 -8.49 6.03 8.24
N ALA A 175 -9.72 6.09 7.71
CA ALA A 175 -10.54 4.91 7.50
C ALA A 175 -9.87 3.90 6.54
N VAL A 176 -9.37 4.36 5.40
CA VAL A 176 -8.65 3.52 4.43
C VAL A 176 -7.39 2.90 5.06
N THR A 177 -6.59 3.71 5.74
CA THR A 177 -5.37 3.23 6.42
C THR A 177 -5.69 2.16 7.45
N THR A 178 -6.77 2.33 8.23
CA THR A 178 -7.19 1.36 9.23
C THR A 178 -7.64 0.04 8.60
N VAL A 179 -8.48 0.10 7.56
CA VAL A 179 -8.94 -1.10 6.86
C VAL A 179 -7.75 -1.88 6.28
N LEU A 180 -6.81 -1.18 5.63
CA LEU A 180 -5.63 -1.81 5.04
C LEU A 180 -4.66 -2.35 6.10
N THR A 181 -4.53 -1.68 7.25
CA THR A 181 -3.75 -2.18 8.39
C THR A 181 -4.37 -3.46 8.95
N LEU A 182 -5.68 -3.51 9.11
CA LEU A 182 -6.39 -4.72 9.55
C LEU A 182 -6.19 -5.88 8.56
N LEU A 183 -6.27 -5.61 7.27
CA LEU A 183 -6.01 -6.62 6.23
C LEU A 183 -4.56 -7.13 6.31
N ALA A 184 -3.57 -6.24 6.42
CA ALA A 184 -2.17 -6.59 6.54
C ALA A 184 -1.90 -7.44 7.79
N MET A 185 -2.46 -7.07 8.95
CA MET A 185 -2.37 -7.85 10.18
C MET A 185 -3.00 -9.24 10.05
N ASN A 186 -4.16 -9.33 9.39
CA ASN A 186 -4.84 -10.60 9.16
C ASN A 186 -4.01 -11.53 8.25
N MET A 187 -3.44 -10.99 7.17
CA MET A 187 -2.54 -11.73 6.28
C MET A 187 -1.27 -12.20 7.00
N ALA A 188 -0.64 -11.34 7.78
CA ALA A 188 0.59 -11.63 8.50
C ALA A 188 0.41 -12.73 9.55
N ARG A 189 -0.75 -12.80 10.21
CA ARG A 189 -1.08 -13.81 11.23
C ARG A 189 -1.70 -15.09 10.68
N GLY A 190 -2.13 -15.06 9.42
CA GLY A 190 -2.70 -16.20 8.72
C GLY A 190 -1.65 -17.27 8.38
N SER A 191 -2.11 -18.31 7.66
CA SER A 191 -1.22 -19.33 7.07
C SER A 191 -0.18 -18.72 6.15
N THR A 192 -0.57 -17.68 5.41
CA THR A 192 0.29 -16.95 4.47
C THR A 192 1.50 -16.32 5.17
N GLY A 193 1.28 -15.65 6.31
CA GLY A 193 2.37 -15.03 7.08
C GLY A 193 3.32 -16.07 7.68
N ARG A 194 2.82 -17.22 8.13
CA ARG A 194 3.66 -18.33 8.59
C ARG A 194 4.52 -18.90 7.45
N ASN A 195 3.97 -19.02 6.26
CA ASN A 195 4.72 -19.46 5.09
C ASN A 195 5.82 -18.47 4.71
N TRP A 196 5.56 -17.15 4.81
CA TRP A 196 6.56 -16.12 4.57
C TRP A 196 7.73 -16.20 5.58
N MET A 197 7.42 -16.37 6.87
CA MET A 197 8.45 -16.56 7.90
C MET A 197 9.25 -17.84 7.69
N ALA A 198 8.59 -18.93 7.27
CA ALA A 198 9.28 -20.18 6.98
C ALA A 198 10.28 -20.04 5.80
N VAL A 199 9.88 -19.30 4.75
CA VAL A 199 10.79 -18.99 3.63
C VAL A 199 11.98 -18.13 4.08
N ARG A 200 11.74 -17.15 4.96
CA ARG A 200 12.80 -16.30 5.50
C ARG A 200 13.84 -17.07 6.31
N ASP A 201 13.37 -17.95 7.22
CA ASP A 201 14.24 -18.56 8.21
C ASP A 201 14.90 -19.86 7.71
N MET A 202 14.28 -20.57 6.76
CA MET A 202 14.74 -21.92 6.35
C MET A 202 14.51 -22.21 4.84
N ASP A 203 14.91 -21.33 3.95
CA ASP A 203 14.74 -21.54 2.52
C ASP A 203 15.42 -22.84 2.02
N ILE A 204 16.57 -23.19 2.59
CA ILE A 204 17.35 -24.41 2.25
C ILE A 204 16.66 -25.66 2.80
N CYS A 205 16.14 -25.64 4.03
CA CYS A 205 15.47 -26.81 4.62
C CYS A 205 14.13 -27.11 3.93
N LEU A 206 13.40 -26.13 3.47
CA LEU A 206 12.15 -26.32 2.73
C LEU A 206 12.38 -27.03 1.37
N LEU A 207 13.55 -26.84 0.75
CA LEU A 207 13.92 -27.53 -0.47
C LEU A 207 14.08 -29.06 -0.27
N TYR A 208 14.50 -29.48 0.93
CA TYR A 208 14.69 -30.91 1.27
C TYR A 208 13.43 -31.55 1.87
N THR A 209 12.51 -30.76 2.44
CA THR A 209 11.30 -31.29 3.12
C THR A 209 10.02 -31.11 2.31
N SER A 210 10.04 -30.29 1.27
CA SER A 210 8.91 -30.16 0.35
C SER A 210 8.83 -31.43 -0.52
N PRO A 211 7.68 -32.16 -0.55
CA PRO A 211 7.52 -33.30 -1.44
C PRO A 211 7.73 -32.84 -2.87
N SER A 212 8.70 -33.45 -3.53
CA SER A 212 8.94 -33.25 -4.96
C SER A 212 7.67 -33.62 -5.74
N PRO A 213 7.32 -32.92 -6.83
CA PRO A 213 6.25 -33.36 -7.72
C PRO A 213 6.44 -34.77 -8.27
N ARG A 214 7.64 -35.35 -8.12
CA ARG A 214 7.98 -36.75 -8.48
C ARG A 214 7.65 -37.76 -7.39
N ASP A 215 7.34 -37.31 -6.15
CA ASP A 215 7.05 -38.17 -5.01
C ASP A 215 5.52 -38.33 -4.80
N LEU A 216 4.71 -37.79 -5.70
CA LEU A 216 3.27 -38.01 -5.74
C LEU A 216 3.00 -39.29 -6.55
N PRO A 217 2.26 -40.27 -5.99
CA PRO A 217 1.92 -41.51 -6.63
C PRO A 217 1.08 -41.34 -7.88
#